data_8316bc43fafef7c99dece15b262e3ea9
#
_entry.id   8316bc43fafef7c99dece15b262e3ea9
#
_cell.length_a   1.000
_cell.length_b   1.000
_cell.length_c   1.000
_cell.angle_alpha   90.00
_cell.angle_beta   90.00
_cell.angle_gamma   90.00
#
_symmetry.space_group_name_H-M   'P 1'
#
loop_
_entity.id
_entity.type
_entity.pdbx_description
1 polymer ?
#
loop_
_entity_poly.entity_id
_entity_poly.type
_entity_poly.pdbx_seq_one_letter_code
_entity_poly.pdbx_strand_id
1 'polypeptide(L)'
;MQQIKISNALKLLALLGCAVFAQPSLAEWQIIDDNFLAKVYYDPNKMKKSTSYPEVWQMTDLKSRAESGAISRLILVQYDCVDRRRRTLASAGYSQHMAQGKPIFTDVSQGVWHPVVKDTVMNTILEMACAREEAGNGEEKSSKKSTDTEKTPESEK
;
A
#
# COMPACT_ATOMS: atom_id res chain seq x y z
N MET A 1 39.96 11.29 55.31
CA MET A 1 39.91 11.12 53.84
C MET A 1 38.84 10.09 53.51
N GLN A 2 37.63 10.56 53.17
CA GLN A 2 36.53 9.70 52.78
C GLN A 2 36.46 9.70 51.25
N GLN A 3 36.84 8.61 50.67
CA GLN A 3 36.64 8.32 49.25
C GLN A 3 35.17 8.02 49.00
N ILE A 4 34.52 8.90 48.33
CA ILE A 4 33.08 8.81 48.04
C ILE A 4 32.87 7.71 47.00
N LYS A 5 32.17 6.64 47.39
CA LYS A 5 31.68 5.55 46.49
C LYS A 5 30.52 6.04 45.65
N ILE A 6 30.77 6.94 44.73
CA ILE A 6 29.73 7.45 43.79
C ILE A 6 29.59 6.59 42.54
N SER A 7 30.46 5.60 42.35
CA SER A 7 30.59 4.91 41.06
C SER A 7 29.48 3.90 40.73
N ASN A 8 28.77 3.33 41.71
CA ASN A 8 27.81 2.24 41.44
C ASN A 8 26.37 2.76 41.23
N ALA A 9 26.01 3.85 41.88
CA ALA A 9 24.67 4.45 41.68
C ALA A 9 24.51 5.09 40.29
N LEU A 10 25.59 5.72 39.77
CA LEU A 10 25.60 6.34 38.46
C LEU A 10 25.57 5.33 37.31
N LYS A 11 26.13 4.13 37.52
CA LYS A 11 26.09 3.02 36.54
C LYS A 11 24.73 2.35 36.48
N LEU A 12 23.97 2.31 37.57
CA LEU A 12 22.60 1.79 37.56
C LEU A 12 21.61 2.73 36.86
N LEU A 13 21.84 4.04 36.93
CA LEU A 13 20.96 5.01 36.23
C LEU A 13 21.13 4.99 34.71
N ALA A 14 22.31 4.62 34.22
CA ALA A 14 22.59 4.55 32.77
C ALA A 14 21.97 3.33 32.08
N LEU A 15 21.60 2.30 32.81
CA LEU A 15 20.98 1.06 32.26
C LEU A 15 19.45 1.13 32.14
N LEU A 16 18.82 2.17 32.73
CA LEU A 16 17.34 2.33 32.69
C LEU A 16 16.86 3.18 31.49
N GLY A 17 17.76 3.73 30.68
CA GLY A 17 17.42 4.73 29.67
C GLY A 17 17.15 4.20 28.25
N CYS A 18 17.29 2.90 27.96
CA CYS A 18 17.07 2.35 26.62
C CYS A 18 15.90 1.38 26.55
N ALA A 19 14.75 1.74 27.13
CA ALA A 19 13.49 1.16 26.70
C ALA A 19 13.16 1.81 25.33
N VAL A 20 13.73 1.27 24.25
CA VAL A 20 13.27 1.56 22.89
C VAL A 20 11.83 1.09 22.84
N PHE A 21 10.90 2.01 22.92
CA PHE A 21 9.50 1.76 22.60
C PHE A 21 9.47 1.35 21.12
N ALA A 22 9.53 0.03 20.87
CA ALA A 22 9.12 -0.53 19.59
C ALA A 22 7.64 -0.17 19.44
N GLN A 23 7.35 0.96 18.81
CA GLN A 23 5.99 1.31 18.43
C GLN A 23 5.52 0.19 17.48
N PRO A 24 4.42 -0.53 17.82
CA PRO A 24 3.85 -1.43 16.84
C PRO A 24 3.53 -0.58 15.62
N SER A 25 4.09 -0.93 14.47
CA SER A 25 3.72 -0.35 13.19
C SER A 25 2.24 -0.71 12.96
N LEU A 26 1.36 0.17 13.41
CA LEU A 26 -0.05 0.06 13.07
C LEU A 26 -0.13 0.19 11.54
N ALA A 27 -0.80 -0.75 10.90
CA ALA A 27 -1.12 -0.64 9.49
C ALA A 27 -1.81 0.72 9.28
N GLU A 28 -1.21 1.56 8.45
CA GLU A 28 -1.74 2.90 8.15
C GLU A 28 -2.84 2.76 7.09
N TRP A 29 -4.01 2.36 7.54
CA TRP A 29 -5.17 2.20 6.68
C TRP A 29 -5.62 3.54 6.11
N GLN A 30 -5.52 3.70 4.80
CA GLN A 30 -6.06 4.85 4.08
C GLN A 30 -7.45 4.52 3.54
N ILE A 31 -8.38 5.45 3.79
CA ILE A 31 -9.76 5.32 3.32
C ILE A 31 -9.83 5.65 1.83
N ILE A 32 -10.54 4.82 1.07
CA ILE A 32 -10.80 5.04 -0.36
C ILE A 32 -12.26 5.39 -0.58
N ASP A 33 -13.17 4.76 0.17
CA ASP A 33 -14.60 4.95 0.02
C ASP A 33 -15.30 4.87 1.37
N ASP A 34 -16.31 5.70 1.55
CA ASP A 34 -17.23 5.69 2.70
C ASP A 34 -18.65 5.86 2.20
N ASN A 35 -19.35 4.76 2.06
CA ASN A 35 -20.73 4.74 1.61
C ASN A 35 -21.69 4.24 2.72
N PHE A 36 -22.97 4.10 2.41
CA PHE A 36 -23.98 3.70 3.39
C PHE A 36 -23.83 2.24 3.89
N LEU A 37 -23.11 1.38 3.16
CA LEU A 37 -22.88 -0.03 3.52
C LEU A 37 -21.59 -0.26 4.28
N ALA A 38 -20.51 0.43 3.90
CA ALA A 38 -19.17 0.15 4.40
C ALA A 38 -18.20 1.29 4.18
N LYS A 39 -17.10 1.24 4.93
CA LYS A 39 -15.86 1.96 4.62
C LYS A 39 -14.85 1.00 4.01
N VAL A 40 -14.22 1.42 2.93
CA VAL A 40 -13.19 0.63 2.24
C VAL A 40 -11.85 1.32 2.43
N TYR A 41 -10.85 0.53 2.81
CA TYR A 41 -9.49 0.98 3.08
C TYR A 41 -8.48 0.14 2.29
N TYR A 42 -7.29 0.68 2.10
CA TYR A 42 -6.12 -0.05 1.65
C TYR A 42 -4.91 0.28 2.53
N ASP A 43 -3.90 -0.57 2.53
CA ASP A 43 -2.63 -0.35 3.23
C ASP A 43 -1.53 -0.02 2.20
N PRO A 44 -1.13 1.26 2.06
CA PRO A 44 -0.10 1.65 1.11
C PRO A 44 1.27 1.07 1.45
N ASN A 45 1.55 0.85 2.74
CA ASN A 45 2.85 0.34 3.20
C ASN A 45 3.01 -1.18 2.96
N LYS A 46 1.88 -1.88 2.79
CA LYS A 46 1.85 -3.32 2.47
C LYS A 46 1.48 -3.60 1.02
N MET A 47 1.48 -2.60 0.19
CA MET A 47 1.29 -2.79 -1.25
C MET A 47 2.56 -3.39 -1.84
N LYS A 48 2.46 -4.63 -2.30
CA LYS A 48 3.55 -5.28 -3.03
C LYS A 48 3.49 -4.83 -4.48
N LYS A 49 4.28 -3.82 -4.81
CA LYS A 49 4.34 -3.29 -6.16
C LYS A 49 5.00 -4.29 -7.10
N SER A 50 4.40 -4.46 -8.25
CA SER A 50 4.89 -5.28 -9.36
C SER A 50 4.47 -4.62 -10.66
N THR A 51 5.29 -4.72 -11.69
CA THR A 51 4.98 -4.16 -13.00
C THR A 51 3.76 -4.78 -13.67
N SER A 52 3.43 -6.02 -13.31
CA SER A 52 2.34 -6.78 -13.94
C SER A 52 1.26 -7.22 -12.95
N TYR A 53 1.66 -7.69 -11.77
CA TYR A 53 0.76 -8.31 -10.79
C TYR A 53 0.97 -7.77 -9.37
N PRO A 54 0.66 -6.49 -9.10
CA PRO A 54 0.73 -5.94 -7.75
C PRO A 54 -0.28 -6.60 -6.82
N GLU A 55 0.09 -6.66 -5.52
CA GLU A 55 -0.76 -7.20 -4.47
C GLU A 55 -1.07 -6.10 -3.45
N VAL A 56 -2.34 -5.99 -3.07
CA VAL A 56 -2.84 -4.93 -2.19
C VAL A 56 -3.67 -5.53 -1.06
N TRP A 57 -3.30 -5.22 0.18
CA TRP A 57 -4.17 -5.47 1.31
C TRP A 57 -5.28 -4.43 1.36
N GLN A 58 -6.51 -4.91 1.41
CA GLN A 58 -7.71 -4.12 1.50
C GLN A 58 -8.52 -4.53 2.72
N MET A 59 -9.19 -3.57 3.33
CA MET A 59 -10.10 -3.82 4.43
C MET A 59 -11.45 -3.19 4.11
N THR A 60 -12.52 -3.96 4.33
CA THR A 60 -13.89 -3.47 4.29
C THR A 60 -14.45 -3.50 5.70
N ASP A 61 -14.81 -2.34 6.22
CA ASP A 61 -15.41 -2.17 7.53
C ASP A 61 -16.90 -1.90 7.36
N LEU A 62 -17.72 -2.87 7.69
CA LEU A 62 -19.16 -2.85 7.43
C LEU A 62 -19.88 -1.98 8.47
N LYS A 63 -20.88 -1.23 8.05
CA LYS A 63 -21.76 -0.45 8.95
C LYS A 63 -22.81 -1.32 9.65
N SER A 64 -23.04 -2.52 9.14
CA SER A 64 -23.89 -3.53 9.77
C SER A 64 -23.25 -4.92 9.62
N ARG A 65 -23.61 -5.82 10.52
CA ARG A 65 -23.08 -7.19 10.53
C ARG A 65 -23.55 -7.97 9.32
N ALA A 66 -22.61 -8.65 8.63
CA ALA A 66 -22.95 -9.57 7.56
C ALA A 66 -23.64 -10.85 8.07
N GLU A 67 -24.29 -11.58 7.19
CA GLU A 67 -24.91 -12.88 7.52
C GLU A 67 -23.90 -13.89 8.06
N SER A 68 -22.64 -13.82 7.61
CA SER A 68 -21.54 -14.64 8.14
C SER A 68 -21.18 -14.33 9.60
N GLY A 69 -21.73 -13.25 10.19
CA GLY A 69 -21.37 -12.76 11.50
C GLY A 69 -20.20 -11.79 11.51
N ALA A 70 -19.52 -11.60 10.40
CA ALA A 70 -18.41 -10.64 10.30
C ALA A 70 -18.93 -9.19 10.26
N ILE A 71 -18.16 -8.28 10.85
CA ILE A 71 -18.39 -6.84 10.77
C ILE A 71 -17.26 -6.12 10.04
N SER A 72 -16.12 -6.78 9.86
CA SER A 72 -15.07 -6.32 8.97
C SER A 72 -14.44 -7.49 8.22
N ARG A 73 -13.84 -7.19 7.07
CA ARG A 73 -13.17 -8.16 6.22
C ARG A 73 -11.81 -7.63 5.79
N LEU A 74 -10.77 -8.45 5.95
CA LEU A 74 -9.45 -8.22 5.42
C LEU A 74 -9.24 -9.10 4.19
N ILE A 75 -8.73 -8.53 3.09
CA ILE A 75 -8.60 -9.23 1.81
C ILE A 75 -7.26 -8.88 1.19
N LEU A 76 -6.51 -9.89 0.74
CA LEU A 76 -5.37 -9.71 -0.14
C LEU A 76 -5.82 -9.89 -1.58
N VAL A 77 -5.69 -8.84 -2.37
CA VAL A 77 -6.11 -8.81 -3.78
C VAL A 77 -4.89 -8.64 -4.67
N GLN A 78 -4.79 -9.46 -5.70
CA GLN A 78 -3.84 -9.32 -6.78
C GLN A 78 -4.54 -8.70 -7.99
N TYR A 79 -3.87 -7.72 -8.59
CA TYR A 79 -4.35 -7.04 -9.79
C TYR A 79 -3.50 -7.43 -11.00
N ASP A 80 -4.12 -7.48 -12.16
CA ASP A 80 -3.50 -7.63 -13.47
C ASP A 80 -3.59 -6.28 -14.17
N CYS A 81 -2.45 -5.60 -14.29
CA CYS A 81 -2.38 -4.25 -14.85
C CYS A 81 -2.62 -4.22 -16.37
N VAL A 82 -2.34 -5.32 -17.06
CA VAL A 82 -2.49 -5.42 -18.53
C VAL A 82 -3.95 -5.65 -18.88
N ASP A 83 -4.53 -6.72 -18.34
CA ASP A 83 -5.90 -7.13 -18.67
C ASP A 83 -6.96 -6.45 -17.77
N ARG A 84 -6.54 -5.58 -16.84
CA ARG A 84 -7.42 -4.85 -15.90
C ARG A 84 -8.37 -5.78 -15.16
N ARG A 85 -7.81 -6.83 -14.55
CA ARG A 85 -8.52 -7.85 -13.78
C ARG A 85 -8.01 -7.89 -12.35
N ARG A 86 -8.75 -8.50 -11.48
CA ARG A 86 -8.35 -8.75 -10.08
C ARG A 86 -8.75 -10.15 -9.65
N ARG A 87 -8.03 -10.69 -8.66
CA ARG A 87 -8.42 -11.91 -7.94
C ARG A 87 -8.09 -11.81 -6.47
N THR A 88 -8.82 -12.51 -5.64
CA THR A 88 -8.54 -12.64 -4.22
C THR A 88 -7.48 -13.72 -4.02
N LEU A 89 -6.45 -13.45 -3.22
CA LEU A 89 -5.44 -14.43 -2.81
C LEU A 89 -5.71 -14.96 -1.41
N ALA A 90 -6.24 -14.12 -0.53
CA ALA A 90 -6.62 -14.49 0.83
C ALA A 90 -7.74 -13.59 1.33
N SER A 91 -8.58 -14.08 2.22
CA SER A 91 -9.58 -13.29 2.92
C SER A 91 -9.80 -13.79 4.35
N ALA A 92 -10.15 -12.86 5.24
CA ALA A 92 -10.57 -13.16 6.59
C ALA A 92 -11.68 -12.21 7.03
N GLY A 93 -12.70 -12.74 7.69
CA GLY A 93 -13.76 -11.96 8.31
C GLY A 93 -13.59 -11.90 9.83
N TYR A 94 -13.89 -10.76 10.43
CA TYR A 94 -13.69 -10.51 11.85
C TYR A 94 -14.96 -10.08 12.56
N SER A 95 -15.05 -10.41 13.86
CA SER A 95 -16.21 -10.11 14.69
C SER A 95 -16.34 -8.65 15.12
N GLN A 96 -15.29 -7.85 14.95
CA GLN A 96 -15.22 -6.44 15.29
C GLN A 96 -14.76 -5.60 14.11
N HIS A 97 -14.93 -4.27 14.22
CA HIS A 97 -14.45 -3.31 13.24
C HIS A 97 -12.92 -3.35 13.07
N MET A 98 -12.43 -2.83 11.94
CA MET A 98 -11.00 -2.66 11.66
C MET A 98 -10.18 -3.96 11.75
N ALA A 99 -10.75 -5.07 11.32
CA ALA A 99 -10.16 -6.42 11.35
C ALA A 99 -9.71 -6.86 12.77
N GLN A 100 -10.45 -6.42 13.78
CA GLN A 100 -10.20 -6.77 15.16
C GLN A 100 -11.15 -7.87 15.66
N GLY A 101 -10.87 -8.32 16.88
CA GLY A 101 -11.64 -9.34 17.54
C GLY A 101 -11.37 -10.75 17.02
N LYS A 102 -12.34 -11.62 17.21
CA LYS A 102 -12.21 -13.04 16.83
C LYS A 102 -12.39 -13.21 15.33
N PRO A 103 -11.52 -13.95 14.62
CA PRO A 103 -11.77 -14.35 13.25
C PRO A 103 -13.01 -15.24 13.16
N ILE A 104 -13.90 -14.92 12.24
CA ILE A 104 -15.12 -15.69 11.95
C ILE A 104 -14.83 -16.75 10.89
N PHE A 105 -14.05 -16.37 9.86
CA PHE A 105 -13.56 -17.26 8.82
C PHE A 105 -12.22 -16.77 8.29
N THR A 106 -11.47 -17.68 7.70
CA THR A 106 -10.27 -17.41 6.90
C THR A 106 -10.29 -18.27 5.65
N ASP A 107 -9.85 -17.72 4.54
CA ASP A 107 -9.74 -18.43 3.26
C ASP A 107 -8.45 -17.96 2.57
N VAL A 108 -7.61 -18.90 2.18
CA VAL A 108 -6.36 -18.68 1.46
C VAL A 108 -6.40 -19.27 0.05
N SER A 109 -7.60 -19.63 -0.40
CA SER A 109 -7.79 -20.15 -1.74
C SER A 109 -7.64 -19.04 -2.76
N GLN A 110 -6.81 -19.27 -3.77
CA GLN A 110 -6.67 -18.35 -4.88
C GLN A 110 -7.94 -18.31 -5.72
N GLY A 111 -8.58 -17.16 -5.76
CA GLY A 111 -9.78 -16.94 -6.54
C GLY A 111 -9.51 -16.84 -8.05
N VAL A 112 -10.60 -16.89 -8.83
CA VAL A 112 -10.55 -16.67 -10.27
C VAL A 112 -10.40 -15.18 -10.60
N TRP A 113 -9.92 -14.89 -11.81
CA TRP A 113 -9.82 -13.53 -12.31
C TRP A 113 -11.19 -12.95 -12.66
N HIS A 114 -11.46 -11.74 -12.19
CA HIS A 114 -12.65 -10.95 -12.49
C HIS A 114 -12.25 -9.62 -13.13
N PRO A 115 -12.94 -9.14 -14.15
CA PRO A 115 -12.67 -7.81 -14.72
C PRO A 115 -12.91 -6.72 -13.67
N VAL A 116 -12.12 -5.66 -13.72
CA VAL A 116 -12.32 -4.46 -12.91
C VAL A 116 -13.18 -3.48 -13.70
N VAL A 117 -14.35 -3.17 -13.18
CA VAL A 117 -15.28 -2.23 -13.80
C VAL A 117 -14.81 -0.80 -13.56
N LYS A 118 -14.85 0.06 -14.59
CA LYS A 118 -14.53 1.48 -14.47
C LYS A 118 -15.45 2.16 -13.46
N ASP A 119 -14.96 3.26 -12.89
CA ASP A 119 -15.71 4.11 -11.95
C ASP A 119 -16.15 3.38 -10.67
N THR A 120 -15.39 2.37 -10.26
CA THR A 120 -15.57 1.64 -9.01
C THR A 120 -14.37 1.84 -8.09
N VAL A 121 -14.58 1.60 -6.79
CA VAL A 121 -13.50 1.56 -5.78
C VAL A 121 -12.37 0.61 -6.21
N MET A 122 -12.71 -0.53 -6.80
CA MET A 122 -11.72 -1.50 -7.27
C MET A 122 -10.89 -0.95 -8.45
N ASN A 123 -11.47 -0.10 -9.28
CA ASN A 123 -10.76 0.60 -10.35
C ASN A 123 -9.77 1.62 -9.78
N THR A 124 -10.17 2.39 -8.79
CA THR A 124 -9.28 3.33 -8.10
C THR A 124 -8.06 2.61 -7.50
N ILE A 125 -8.30 1.48 -6.84
CA ILE A 125 -7.20 0.68 -6.26
C ILE A 125 -6.30 0.09 -7.35
N LEU A 126 -6.87 -0.42 -8.46
CA LEU A 126 -6.11 -0.91 -9.59
C LEU A 126 -5.19 0.17 -10.15
N GLU A 127 -5.70 1.36 -10.37
CA GLU A 127 -4.90 2.48 -10.90
C GLU A 127 -3.76 2.87 -9.98
N MET A 128 -4.01 2.95 -8.67
CA MET A 128 -2.96 3.20 -7.68
C MET A 128 -1.90 2.08 -7.63
N ALA A 129 -2.34 0.82 -7.70
CA ALA A 129 -1.45 -0.34 -7.63
C ALA A 129 -0.62 -0.51 -8.91
N CYS A 130 -1.17 -0.12 -10.06
CA CYS A 130 -0.54 -0.22 -11.38
C CYS A 130 0.19 1.06 -11.79
N ALA A 131 0.06 2.16 -11.05
CA ALA A 131 0.84 3.37 -11.29
C ALA A 131 2.33 3.04 -11.19
N ARG A 132 3.06 3.26 -12.27
CA ARG A 132 4.53 3.21 -12.24
C ARG A 132 4.98 4.34 -11.34
N GLU A 133 5.86 4.03 -10.39
CA GLU A 133 6.69 5.09 -9.82
C GLU A 133 7.53 5.59 -11.00
N GLU A 134 7.24 6.79 -11.46
CA GLU A 134 8.19 7.51 -12.27
C GLU A 134 9.42 7.64 -11.38
N ALA A 135 10.42 6.83 -11.69
CA ALA A 135 11.72 6.93 -11.03
C ALA A 135 12.14 8.39 -11.16
N GLY A 136 12.27 9.08 -10.02
CA GLY A 136 12.79 10.42 -9.97
C GLY A 136 14.21 10.45 -10.51
N ASN A 137 14.32 10.51 -11.83
CA ASN A 137 15.49 10.97 -12.53
C ASN A 137 15.17 12.36 -13.05
N GLY A 138 15.36 13.33 -12.14
CA GLY A 138 15.71 14.67 -12.52
C GLY A 138 17.07 14.66 -13.23
N GLU A 139 17.10 14.27 -14.49
CA GLU A 139 18.19 14.61 -15.40
C GLU A 139 17.70 15.71 -16.34
N GLU A 140 18.11 16.87 -15.95
CA GLU A 140 18.30 18.10 -16.68
C GLU A 140 18.73 17.79 -18.13
N LYS A 141 17.79 17.80 -19.07
CA LYS A 141 18.14 17.93 -20.48
C LYS A 141 18.50 19.38 -20.76
N SER A 142 19.77 19.68 -20.51
CA SER A 142 20.49 20.80 -21.08
C SER A 142 20.14 20.97 -22.55
N SER A 143 19.55 22.12 -22.83
CA SER A 143 19.45 22.74 -24.13
C SER A 143 20.76 22.61 -24.92
N LYS A 144 20.74 21.87 -26.00
CA LYS A 144 21.75 22.04 -27.04
C LYS A 144 21.05 22.53 -28.31
N LYS A 145 20.99 23.85 -28.37
CA LYS A 145 20.80 24.63 -29.58
C LYS A 145 21.97 24.32 -30.52
N SER A 146 21.70 23.81 -31.68
CA SER A 146 22.61 23.91 -32.82
C SER A 146 21.86 24.47 -33.99
N THR A 147 22.29 25.67 -34.27
CA THR A 147 22.05 26.54 -35.42
C THR A 147 22.81 25.99 -36.61
N ASP A 148 22.25 26.27 -37.80
CA ASP A 148 22.88 26.35 -39.13
C ASP A 148 23.20 24.99 -39.80
N THR A 149 22.78 24.81 -41.05
CA THR A 149 23.07 25.64 -42.20
C THR A 149 22.22 25.12 -43.41
N GLU A 150 21.54 26.07 -43.99
CA GLU A 150 21.10 26.15 -45.37
C GLU A 150 22.11 25.59 -46.38
N LYS A 151 21.67 24.79 -47.31
CA LYS A 151 22.16 24.79 -48.70
C LYS A 151 21.27 24.00 -49.63
N THR A 152 20.43 24.71 -50.38
CA THR A 152 20.03 24.36 -51.75
C THR A 152 21.22 24.65 -52.67
N PRO A 153 21.47 23.87 -53.72
CA PRO A 153 20.96 24.18 -55.01
C PRO A 153 20.62 22.91 -55.85
N GLU A 154 19.56 23.03 -56.61
CA GLU A 154 19.50 23.31 -58.03
C GLU A 154 19.96 22.21 -58.98
N SER A 155 18.97 21.74 -59.77
CA SER A 155 18.97 21.66 -61.23
C SER A 155 19.67 20.47 -61.94
N GLU A 156 18.92 19.98 -62.90
CA GLU A 156 19.25 19.41 -64.22
C GLU A 156 19.51 17.89 -64.29
N LYS A 157 18.67 17.16 -64.91
CA LYS A 157 18.32 17.01 -66.32
C LYS A 157 17.32 15.88 -66.49
#